data_ab86dfe1e6558561a5d7b0728ad5e9f6
#
_entry.id   ab86dfe1e6558561a5d7b0728ad5e9f6
#
_cell.length_a   1.000
_cell.length_b   1.000
_cell.length_c   1.000
_cell.angle_alpha   90.00
_cell.angle_beta   90.00
_cell.angle_gamma   90.00
#
_symmetry.space_group_name_H-M   'P 1'
#
loop_
_entity.id
_entity.type
_entity.pdbx_description
1 polymer ?
#
loop_
_entity_poly.entity_id
_entity_poly.type
_entity_poly.pdbx_seq_one_letter_code
_entity_poly.pdbx_strand_id
1 'polypeptide(L)'
;MPSTLRPLLALSRRDALITASALTASASLQLGAAHATEPTNLNLPTGGPSMGYVTTDDNVQIFYKDWGPKDAQPIVFHHGWPLSSDDWDAQMLFFLSNGYRVVAHDRRGHGRSSQVDSGHDIDHYAIDAFAVAEALDLSNAVHIGHSTGGGEVARYVVRHGEPAGRVAKAVLVAAIPPLMLQTDDNPEGTPKEVFDGFRTALASNRAQFFRDVPAGPFFGFNRAGATVHEGMIQNWWRQGMMGSAKAHYDGIKAFSE
;
A
#
# COMPACT_ATOMS: atom_id res chain seq x y z
N MET A 1 -13.82 29.54 -33.06
CA MET A 1 -14.42 29.57 -31.73
C MET A 1 -13.45 28.88 -30.78
N PRO A 2 -12.86 29.54 -29.78
CA PRO A 2 -11.94 28.89 -28.85
C PRO A 2 -12.75 28.14 -27.77
N SER A 3 -12.53 26.86 -27.63
CA SER A 3 -13.04 26.04 -26.55
C SER A 3 -12.29 26.38 -25.26
N THR A 4 -13.00 26.98 -24.34
CA THR A 4 -12.51 27.20 -22.97
C THR A 4 -12.45 25.86 -22.23
N LEU A 5 -11.26 25.30 -22.14
CA LEU A 5 -10.94 24.28 -21.16
C LEU A 5 -11.08 24.93 -19.76
N ARG A 6 -12.13 24.59 -19.05
CA ARG A 6 -12.22 24.88 -17.62
C ARG A 6 -11.14 24.07 -16.88
N PRO A 7 -10.40 24.66 -15.94
CA PRO A 7 -9.47 23.90 -15.12
C PRO A 7 -10.29 22.92 -14.23
N LEU A 8 -10.11 21.63 -14.48
CA LEU A 8 -10.50 20.57 -13.56
C LEU A 8 -9.58 20.69 -12.32
N LEU A 9 -10.22 20.70 -11.15
CA LEU A 9 -9.65 20.72 -9.80
C LEU A 9 -9.70 22.10 -9.11
N ALA A 10 -10.90 22.65 -8.98
CA ALA A 10 -11.23 23.41 -7.80
C ALA A 10 -12.07 22.51 -6.88
N LEU A 11 -11.42 21.50 -6.27
CA LEU A 11 -12.00 20.85 -5.12
C LEU A 11 -12.16 21.91 -4.01
N SER A 12 -13.34 22.05 -3.46
CA SER A 12 -13.58 23.00 -2.38
C SER A 12 -12.70 22.62 -1.18
N ARG A 13 -12.45 23.54 -0.25
CA ARG A 13 -11.74 23.24 1.00
C ARG A 13 -12.39 22.10 1.79
N ARG A 14 -13.67 21.87 1.59
CA ARG A 14 -14.44 20.80 2.22
C ARG A 14 -14.14 19.45 1.55
N ASP A 15 -14.06 19.42 0.22
CA ASP A 15 -13.75 18.20 -0.56
C ASP A 15 -12.28 17.78 -0.33
N ALA A 16 -11.36 18.74 -0.21
CA ALA A 16 -9.98 18.48 0.17
C ALA A 16 -9.86 17.94 1.60
N LEU A 17 -10.71 18.38 2.53
CA LEU A 17 -10.74 17.89 3.91
C LEU A 17 -11.32 16.48 4.02
N ILE A 18 -12.33 16.13 3.24
CA ILE A 18 -12.92 14.78 3.22
C ILE A 18 -11.94 13.79 2.59
N THR A 19 -11.30 14.16 1.49
CA THR A 19 -10.24 13.34 0.86
C THR A 19 -9.04 13.19 1.80
N ALA A 20 -8.72 14.23 2.56
CA ALA A 20 -7.67 14.20 3.57
C ALA A 20 -8.03 13.30 4.76
N SER A 21 -9.29 13.26 5.21
CA SER A 21 -9.68 12.42 6.34
C SER A 21 -9.65 10.92 6.02
N ALA A 22 -9.94 10.53 4.80
CA ALA A 22 -9.84 9.14 4.35
C ALA A 22 -8.39 8.69 4.09
N LEU A 23 -7.47 9.64 3.82
CA LEU A 23 -6.06 9.38 3.51
C LEU A 23 -5.10 9.89 4.61
N THR A 24 -5.55 10.69 5.58
CA THR A 24 -4.71 11.38 6.56
C THR A 24 -4.85 10.88 7.99
N ALA A 25 -5.32 9.68 8.23
CA ALA A 25 -4.87 8.97 9.42
C ALA A 25 -3.40 8.54 9.28
N SER A 26 -2.60 9.29 8.53
CA SER A 26 -1.16 9.24 8.62
C SER A 26 -0.83 9.73 10.02
N ALA A 27 -0.50 8.80 10.92
CA ALA A 27 0.01 9.12 12.22
C ALA A 27 1.03 10.26 12.04
N SER A 28 0.75 11.40 12.63
CA SER A 28 1.76 12.38 12.97
C SER A 28 2.66 11.73 14.03
N LEU A 29 3.50 10.78 13.60
CA LEU A 29 4.78 10.58 14.24
C LEU A 29 5.47 11.93 14.05
N GLN A 30 5.34 12.81 15.06
CA GLN A 30 6.30 13.85 15.27
C GLN A 30 7.64 13.12 15.45
N LEU A 31 8.35 12.92 14.33
CA LEU A 31 9.78 12.85 14.39
C LEU A 31 10.20 14.22 14.93
N GLY A 32 10.24 14.33 16.24
CA GLY A 32 11.02 15.35 16.91
C GLY A 32 12.36 15.36 16.21
N ALA A 33 12.94 16.56 15.96
CA ALA A 33 14.24 16.69 15.37
C ALA A 33 15.18 15.70 16.08
N ALA A 34 15.28 14.50 15.52
CA ALA A 34 16.25 13.52 15.94
C ALA A 34 17.56 14.20 15.62
N HIS A 35 18.31 14.57 16.64
CA HIS A 35 19.73 14.81 16.49
C HIS A 35 20.24 13.72 15.57
N ALA A 36 20.98 14.11 14.53
CA ALA A 36 21.66 13.18 13.66
C ALA A 36 22.54 12.30 14.57
N THR A 37 21.96 11.19 14.99
CA THR A 37 22.73 10.12 15.60
C THR A 37 23.63 9.60 14.50
N GLU A 38 24.91 9.42 14.81
CA GLU A 38 25.94 8.77 14.00
C GLU A 38 25.27 7.67 13.15
N PRO A 39 25.67 7.46 11.87
CA PRO A 39 25.09 6.43 11.04
C PRO A 39 25.22 5.10 11.80
N THR A 40 24.11 4.61 12.30
CA THR A 40 24.06 3.30 12.95
C THR A 40 24.46 2.31 11.89
N ASN A 41 25.61 1.67 12.03
CA ASN A 41 25.99 0.52 11.23
C ASN A 41 24.92 -0.52 11.46
N LEU A 42 23.95 -0.61 10.53
CA LEU A 42 22.93 -1.63 10.55
C LEU A 42 23.66 -2.97 10.36
N ASN A 43 23.78 -3.74 11.43
CA ASN A 43 24.35 -5.07 11.37
C ASN A 43 23.27 -5.98 10.76
N LEU A 44 23.17 -5.97 9.42
CA LEU A 44 22.16 -6.73 8.70
C LEU A 44 22.58 -8.20 8.62
N PRO A 45 21.71 -9.15 9.04
CA PRO A 45 21.98 -10.56 8.90
C PRO A 45 22.18 -10.93 7.44
N THR A 46 23.17 -11.76 7.13
CA THR A 46 23.40 -12.32 5.79
C THR A 46 22.79 -13.72 5.71
N GLY A 47 22.02 -14.03 4.66
CA GLY A 47 21.54 -15.39 4.45
C GLY A 47 20.43 -15.54 3.40
N GLY A 48 20.56 -16.54 2.53
CA GLY A 48 19.56 -17.10 1.63
C GLY A 48 19.07 -16.21 0.48
N PRO A 49 18.29 -16.77 -0.46
CA PRO A 49 17.67 -15.98 -1.51
C PRO A 49 16.71 -14.95 -0.89
N SER A 50 16.96 -13.68 -1.22
CA SER A 50 16.32 -12.54 -0.57
C SER A 50 15.07 -12.03 -1.32
N MET A 51 14.74 -12.63 -2.47
CA MET A 51 13.56 -12.31 -3.29
C MET A 51 13.25 -13.42 -4.28
N GLY A 52 12.00 -13.49 -4.73
CA GLY A 52 11.56 -14.48 -5.70
C GLY A 52 10.13 -14.26 -6.14
N TYR A 53 9.56 -15.30 -6.72
CA TYR A 53 8.17 -15.34 -7.16
C TYR A 53 7.48 -16.60 -6.63
N VAL A 54 6.22 -16.43 -6.26
CA VAL A 54 5.28 -17.52 -5.99
C VAL A 54 4.26 -17.53 -7.14
N THR A 55 3.94 -18.69 -7.65
CA THR A 55 2.86 -18.84 -8.64
C THR A 55 1.60 -19.29 -7.92
N THR A 56 0.53 -18.51 -8.06
CA THR A 56 -0.78 -18.81 -7.48
C THR A 56 -1.52 -19.88 -8.27
N ASP A 57 -2.62 -20.41 -7.74
CA ASP A 57 -3.45 -21.44 -8.39
C ASP A 57 -4.04 -20.98 -9.73
N ASP A 58 -4.29 -19.67 -9.87
CA ASP A 58 -4.73 -19.04 -11.13
C ASP A 58 -3.57 -18.59 -12.04
N ASN A 59 -2.36 -19.11 -11.78
CA ASN A 59 -1.15 -18.90 -12.58
C ASN A 59 -0.64 -17.45 -12.61
N VAL A 60 -0.86 -16.69 -11.55
CA VAL A 60 -0.30 -15.35 -11.35
C VAL A 60 1.01 -15.43 -10.60
N GLN A 61 2.06 -14.79 -11.08
CA GLN A 61 3.33 -14.72 -10.37
C GLN A 61 3.33 -13.52 -9.42
N ILE A 62 3.48 -13.79 -8.12
CA ILE A 62 3.55 -12.79 -7.05
C ILE A 62 5.00 -12.64 -6.62
N PHE A 63 5.57 -11.47 -6.85
CA PHE A 63 6.91 -11.13 -6.40
C PHE A 63 6.94 -10.92 -4.89
N TYR A 64 8.01 -11.39 -4.22
CA TYR A 64 8.24 -11.14 -2.81
C TYR A 64 9.70 -10.84 -2.49
N LYS A 65 9.91 -10.15 -1.37
CA LYS A 65 11.17 -9.98 -0.63
C LYS A 65 11.06 -10.79 0.66
N ASP A 66 12.12 -11.48 1.06
CA ASP A 66 12.16 -12.27 2.30
C ASP A 66 13.56 -12.21 2.90
N TRP A 67 13.76 -11.35 3.89
CA TRP A 67 15.05 -11.06 4.49
C TRP A 67 15.08 -11.47 5.96
N GLY A 68 16.27 -11.88 6.45
CA GLY A 68 16.54 -12.24 7.83
C GLY A 68 16.52 -13.73 8.11
N PRO A 69 16.75 -14.10 9.38
CA PRO A 69 16.79 -15.50 9.80
C PRO A 69 15.44 -16.19 9.58
N LYS A 70 15.44 -17.40 9.04
CA LYS A 70 14.22 -18.13 8.70
C LYS A 70 13.44 -18.61 9.94
N ASP A 71 14.11 -18.76 11.05
CA ASP A 71 13.57 -19.15 12.35
C ASP A 71 13.13 -17.97 13.23
N ALA A 72 13.42 -16.74 12.79
CA ALA A 72 12.95 -15.54 13.49
C ALA A 72 11.47 -15.29 13.25
N GLN A 73 10.83 -14.54 14.17
CA GLN A 73 9.42 -14.13 14.03
C GLN A 73 9.19 -13.39 12.72
N PRO A 74 8.29 -13.84 11.84
CA PRO A 74 8.02 -13.14 10.60
C PRO A 74 7.17 -11.89 10.82
N ILE A 75 7.54 -10.81 10.11
CA ILE A 75 6.71 -9.63 9.92
C ILE A 75 6.42 -9.51 8.42
N VAL A 76 5.15 -9.52 8.04
CA VAL A 76 4.69 -9.47 6.65
C VAL A 76 4.06 -8.11 6.38
N PHE A 77 4.55 -7.42 5.36
CA PHE A 77 4.11 -6.08 4.98
C PHE A 77 3.27 -6.10 3.72
N HIS A 78 2.11 -5.43 3.78
CA HIS A 78 1.13 -5.32 2.71
C HIS A 78 1.00 -3.85 2.30
N HIS A 79 1.38 -3.53 1.07
CA HIS A 79 1.45 -2.15 0.58
C HIS A 79 0.08 -1.55 0.25
N GLY A 80 0.00 -0.22 0.26
CA GLY A 80 -1.16 0.55 -0.20
C GLY A 80 -1.26 0.63 -1.73
N TRP A 81 -2.39 1.10 -2.23
CA TRP A 81 -2.56 1.43 -3.64
C TRP A 81 -1.89 2.78 -3.94
N PRO A 82 -1.24 2.98 -5.09
CA PRO A 82 -0.88 2.05 -6.17
C PRO A 82 0.58 1.56 -6.05
N LEU A 83 1.06 1.37 -4.84
CA LEU A 83 2.46 1.15 -4.49
C LEU A 83 2.93 -0.29 -4.74
N SER A 84 4.06 -0.64 -4.16
CA SER A 84 4.67 -1.97 -4.20
C SER A 84 5.33 -2.28 -2.86
N SER A 85 5.95 -3.44 -2.72
CA SER A 85 6.74 -3.78 -1.52
C SER A 85 7.89 -2.83 -1.23
N ASP A 86 8.32 -2.01 -2.21
CA ASP A 86 9.37 -1.00 -2.03
C ASP A 86 8.96 0.14 -1.08
N ASP A 87 7.66 0.31 -0.85
CA ASP A 87 7.14 1.30 0.10
C ASP A 87 7.52 0.98 1.56
N TRP A 88 7.83 -0.29 1.81
CA TRP A 88 8.16 -0.80 3.13
C TRP A 88 9.67 -0.95 3.40
N ASP A 89 10.54 -0.58 2.45
CA ASP A 89 11.98 -0.84 2.56
C ASP A 89 12.60 -0.29 3.85
N ALA A 90 12.23 0.91 4.28
CA ALA A 90 12.74 1.52 5.50
C ALA A 90 12.31 0.75 6.75
N GLN A 91 11.04 0.33 6.84
CA GLN A 91 10.50 -0.46 7.93
C GLN A 91 11.08 -1.87 7.93
N MET A 92 11.23 -2.47 6.75
CA MET A 92 11.88 -3.78 6.61
C MET A 92 13.32 -3.73 7.14
N LEU A 93 14.11 -2.73 6.78
CA LEU A 93 15.49 -2.55 7.28
C LEU A 93 15.50 -2.36 8.80
N PHE A 94 14.56 -1.57 9.35
CA PHE A 94 14.44 -1.38 10.80
C PHE A 94 14.17 -2.69 11.53
N PHE A 95 13.16 -3.47 11.13
CA PHE A 95 12.84 -4.72 11.80
C PHE A 95 13.90 -5.79 11.57
N LEU A 96 14.50 -5.84 10.37
CA LEU A 96 15.60 -6.74 10.08
C LEU A 96 16.80 -6.51 11.02
N SER A 97 17.17 -5.24 11.25
CA SER A 97 18.25 -4.90 12.18
C SER A 97 17.93 -5.22 13.65
N ASN A 98 16.65 -5.42 13.96
CA ASN A 98 16.17 -5.86 15.27
C ASN A 98 15.93 -7.39 15.36
N GLY A 99 16.44 -8.14 14.38
CA GLY A 99 16.46 -9.61 14.43
C GLY A 99 15.18 -10.31 13.96
N TYR A 100 14.25 -9.60 13.33
CA TYR A 100 13.04 -10.20 12.74
C TYR A 100 13.29 -10.72 11.33
N ARG A 101 12.52 -11.72 10.90
CA ARG A 101 12.34 -12.06 9.50
C ARG A 101 11.32 -11.09 8.90
N VAL A 102 11.67 -10.45 7.80
CA VAL A 102 10.80 -9.44 7.17
C VAL A 102 10.43 -9.87 5.75
N VAL A 103 9.15 -9.90 5.47
CA VAL A 103 8.59 -10.30 4.18
C VAL A 103 7.69 -9.18 3.64
N ALA A 104 7.79 -8.90 2.35
CA ALA A 104 6.85 -8.02 1.66
C ALA A 104 6.62 -8.57 0.25
N HIS A 105 5.43 -8.39 -0.29
CA HIS A 105 5.11 -8.83 -1.65
C HIS A 105 4.55 -7.67 -2.48
N ASP A 106 4.72 -7.75 -3.78
CA ASP A 106 4.01 -6.88 -4.72
C ASP A 106 2.68 -7.56 -5.04
N ARG A 107 1.55 -6.88 -4.78
CA ARG A 107 0.21 -7.38 -5.12
C ARG A 107 0.10 -7.64 -6.63
N ARG A 108 -0.77 -8.60 -7.07
CA ARG A 108 -1.06 -8.77 -8.51
C ARG A 108 -1.35 -7.43 -9.18
N GLY A 109 -0.85 -7.24 -10.38
CA GLY A 109 -1.00 -5.99 -11.14
C GLY A 109 -0.15 -4.82 -10.62
N HIS A 110 0.64 -5.00 -9.57
CA HIS A 110 1.50 -3.97 -8.98
C HIS A 110 2.98 -4.38 -9.05
N GLY A 111 3.87 -3.39 -9.06
CA GLY A 111 5.31 -3.59 -8.99
C GLY A 111 5.84 -4.62 -9.98
N ARG A 112 6.48 -5.68 -9.46
CA ARG A 112 7.12 -6.77 -10.22
C ARG A 112 6.23 -7.99 -10.42
N SER A 113 5.06 -8.04 -9.78
CA SER A 113 4.09 -9.13 -9.97
C SER A 113 3.45 -9.10 -11.34
N SER A 114 2.85 -10.22 -11.75
CA SER A 114 2.16 -10.35 -13.05
C SER A 114 1.14 -9.24 -13.26
N GLN A 115 1.19 -8.64 -14.45
CA GLN A 115 0.30 -7.55 -14.87
C GLN A 115 -0.96 -8.14 -15.51
N VAL A 116 -1.77 -8.82 -14.70
CA VAL A 116 -3.03 -9.44 -15.12
C VAL A 116 -4.14 -8.40 -15.29
N ASP A 117 -5.20 -8.77 -16.00
CA ASP A 117 -6.33 -7.89 -16.32
C ASP A 117 -7.56 -8.10 -15.43
N SER A 118 -7.48 -9.04 -14.46
CA SER A 118 -8.58 -9.43 -13.57
C SER A 118 -8.10 -9.80 -12.16
N GLY A 119 -9.03 -10.02 -11.24
CA GLY A 119 -8.72 -10.38 -9.85
C GLY A 119 -8.24 -9.18 -9.02
N HIS A 120 -8.61 -7.96 -9.41
CA HIS A 120 -8.23 -6.75 -8.69
C HIS A 120 -9.26 -6.40 -7.62
N ASP A 121 -9.41 -7.28 -6.64
CA ASP A 121 -10.29 -7.15 -5.48
C ASP A 121 -9.61 -7.71 -4.22
N ILE A 122 -10.18 -7.40 -3.06
CA ILE A 122 -9.58 -7.74 -1.76
C ILE A 122 -9.55 -9.26 -1.52
N ASP A 123 -10.48 -10.04 -2.08
CA ASP A 123 -10.49 -11.50 -1.93
C ASP A 123 -9.30 -12.14 -2.67
N HIS A 124 -9.05 -11.72 -3.92
CA HIS A 124 -7.88 -12.19 -4.67
C HIS A 124 -6.57 -11.73 -4.05
N TYR A 125 -6.50 -10.49 -3.54
CA TYR A 125 -5.29 -10.00 -2.86
C TYR A 125 -4.99 -10.83 -1.61
N ALA A 126 -6.00 -11.18 -0.83
CA ALA A 126 -5.83 -12.00 0.37
C ALA A 126 -5.38 -13.43 0.06
N ILE A 127 -5.89 -14.05 -1.02
CA ILE A 127 -5.48 -15.40 -1.41
C ILE A 127 -4.05 -15.41 -2.00
N ASP A 128 -3.64 -14.35 -2.71
CA ASP A 128 -2.25 -14.17 -3.16
C ASP A 128 -1.29 -14.07 -1.97
N ALA A 129 -1.65 -13.26 -0.96
CA ALA A 129 -0.88 -13.15 0.26
C ALA A 129 -0.77 -14.50 1.00
N PHE A 130 -1.83 -15.31 0.96
CA PHE A 130 -1.84 -16.66 1.53
C PHE A 130 -0.90 -17.59 0.76
N ALA A 131 -0.90 -17.55 -0.57
CA ALA A 131 0.03 -18.33 -1.39
C ALA A 131 1.50 -17.99 -1.07
N VAL A 132 1.82 -16.71 -0.83
CA VAL A 132 3.16 -16.30 -0.39
C VAL A 132 3.46 -16.84 1.01
N ALA A 133 2.50 -16.75 1.94
CA ALA A 133 2.68 -17.24 3.31
C ALA A 133 2.90 -18.77 3.35
N GLU A 134 2.20 -19.52 2.51
CA GLU A 134 2.39 -20.98 2.38
C GLU A 134 3.75 -21.33 1.78
N ALA A 135 4.10 -20.71 0.64
CA ALA A 135 5.34 -21.01 -0.07
C ALA A 135 6.60 -20.69 0.76
N LEU A 136 6.52 -19.71 1.66
CA LEU A 136 7.61 -19.31 2.55
C LEU A 136 7.51 -19.96 3.93
N ASP A 137 6.53 -20.82 4.15
CA ASP A 137 6.20 -21.47 5.43
C ASP A 137 6.15 -20.47 6.59
N LEU A 138 5.43 -19.37 6.40
CA LEU A 138 5.26 -18.36 7.44
C LEU A 138 4.23 -18.85 8.46
N SER A 139 4.64 -18.92 9.71
CA SER A 139 3.79 -19.26 10.85
C SER A 139 3.98 -18.23 11.97
N ASN A 140 2.97 -18.06 12.82
CA ASN A 140 3.02 -17.08 13.92
C ASN A 140 3.45 -15.67 13.44
N ALA A 141 3.00 -15.27 12.25
CA ALA A 141 3.42 -14.04 11.59
C ALA A 141 2.64 -12.80 12.08
N VAL A 142 3.34 -11.65 12.14
CA VAL A 142 2.72 -10.35 12.33
C VAL A 142 2.45 -9.75 10.95
N HIS A 143 1.19 -9.49 10.62
CA HIS A 143 0.81 -8.87 9.36
C HIS A 143 0.57 -7.36 9.55
N ILE A 144 1.24 -6.52 8.75
CA ILE A 144 1.13 -5.06 8.82
C ILE A 144 0.66 -4.56 7.46
N GLY A 145 -0.52 -3.95 7.41
CA GLY A 145 -1.11 -3.45 6.17
C GLY A 145 -1.40 -1.95 6.21
N HIS A 146 -0.97 -1.24 5.16
CA HIS A 146 -1.26 0.17 4.96
C HIS A 146 -2.38 0.36 3.94
N SER A 147 -3.37 1.19 4.25
CA SER A 147 -4.45 1.57 3.34
C SER A 147 -5.15 0.33 2.76
N THR A 148 -5.12 0.12 1.44
CA THR A 148 -5.62 -1.09 0.75
C THR A 148 -4.98 -2.37 1.31
N GLY A 149 -3.68 -2.32 1.66
CA GLY A 149 -2.99 -3.43 2.31
C GLY A 149 -3.58 -3.78 3.68
N GLY A 150 -4.18 -2.83 4.38
CA GLY A 150 -4.93 -3.09 5.61
C GLY A 150 -6.23 -3.84 5.36
N GLY A 151 -6.91 -3.57 4.23
CA GLY A 151 -8.06 -4.37 3.78
C GLY A 151 -7.67 -5.79 3.43
N GLU A 152 -6.55 -5.95 2.71
CA GLU A 152 -5.96 -7.25 2.40
C GLU A 152 -5.63 -8.04 3.68
N VAL A 153 -4.97 -7.41 4.68
CA VAL A 153 -4.66 -8.05 5.97
C VAL A 153 -5.94 -8.48 6.69
N ALA A 154 -6.94 -7.63 6.79
CA ALA A 154 -8.19 -7.96 7.46
C ALA A 154 -8.87 -9.17 6.80
N ARG A 155 -8.89 -9.21 5.46
CA ARG A 155 -9.47 -10.32 4.69
C ARG A 155 -8.62 -11.58 4.80
N TYR A 156 -7.30 -11.46 4.71
CA TYR A 156 -6.34 -12.56 4.88
C TYR A 156 -6.51 -13.25 6.25
N VAL A 157 -6.53 -12.46 7.33
CA VAL A 157 -6.67 -12.99 8.68
C VAL A 157 -7.93 -13.86 8.79
N VAL A 158 -9.08 -13.33 8.39
CA VAL A 158 -10.36 -14.01 8.57
C VAL A 158 -10.53 -15.23 7.66
N ARG A 159 -10.06 -15.14 6.41
CA ARG A 159 -10.34 -16.16 5.39
C ARG A 159 -9.28 -17.26 5.31
N HIS A 160 -8.04 -16.92 5.63
CA HIS A 160 -6.90 -17.79 5.34
C HIS A 160 -5.98 -17.96 6.56
N GLY A 161 -5.50 -16.88 7.13
CA GLY A 161 -4.43 -16.89 8.11
C GLY A 161 -4.82 -17.52 9.44
N GLU A 162 -5.94 -17.11 10.05
CA GLU A 162 -6.45 -17.71 11.28
C GLU A 162 -6.92 -19.16 11.10
N PRO A 163 -7.68 -19.51 10.05
CA PRO A 163 -8.03 -20.90 9.80
C PRO A 163 -6.81 -21.83 9.62
N ALA A 164 -5.71 -21.30 9.10
CA ALA A 164 -4.45 -22.05 8.94
C ALA A 164 -3.51 -21.97 10.16
N GLY A 165 -3.87 -21.22 11.21
CA GLY A 165 -3.04 -21.04 12.43
C GLY A 165 -1.74 -20.28 12.17
N ARG A 166 -1.69 -19.38 11.17
CA ARG A 166 -0.46 -18.70 10.72
C ARG A 166 -0.29 -17.28 11.28
N VAL A 167 -1.29 -16.71 11.96
CA VAL A 167 -1.31 -15.31 12.39
C VAL A 167 -0.98 -15.17 13.87
N ALA A 168 -0.01 -14.32 14.19
CA ALA A 168 0.25 -13.89 15.57
C ALA A 168 -0.49 -12.58 15.89
N LYS A 169 -0.41 -11.61 14.99
CA LYS A 169 -1.01 -10.26 15.15
C LYS A 169 -1.33 -9.67 13.80
N ALA A 170 -2.30 -8.74 13.78
CA ALA A 170 -2.58 -7.85 12.68
C ALA A 170 -2.43 -6.40 13.11
N VAL A 171 -1.79 -5.58 12.26
CA VAL A 171 -1.61 -4.14 12.47
C VAL A 171 -2.17 -3.43 11.23
N LEU A 172 -3.13 -2.55 11.46
CA LEU A 172 -3.80 -1.80 10.40
C LEU A 172 -3.37 -0.32 10.48
N VAL A 173 -2.71 0.16 9.42
CA VAL A 173 -2.17 1.53 9.35
C VAL A 173 -2.98 2.31 8.32
N ALA A 174 -3.74 3.32 8.74
CA ALA A 174 -4.61 4.12 7.87
C ALA A 174 -5.41 3.25 6.88
N ALA A 175 -5.97 2.15 7.40
CA ALA A 175 -6.57 1.08 6.63
C ALA A 175 -7.96 1.43 6.10
N ILE A 176 -8.36 0.80 5.00
CA ILE A 176 -9.66 1.01 4.36
C ILE A 176 -10.87 0.43 5.11
N PRO A 177 -10.76 -0.69 5.90
CA PRO A 177 -11.90 -1.22 6.63
C PRO A 177 -12.49 -0.26 7.67
N PRO A 178 -13.81 -0.35 7.94
CA PRO A 178 -14.72 -1.37 7.38
C PRO A 178 -15.21 -1.06 5.96
N LEU A 179 -15.37 0.19 5.57
CA LEU A 179 -15.87 0.64 4.27
C LEU A 179 -15.53 2.11 4.07
N MET A 180 -15.00 2.49 2.89
CA MET A 180 -14.73 3.89 2.58
C MET A 180 -15.91 4.58 1.90
N LEU A 181 -16.69 3.86 1.09
CA LEU A 181 -17.79 4.41 0.33
C LEU A 181 -18.92 4.89 1.26
N GLN A 182 -19.47 6.06 0.96
CA GLN A 182 -20.69 6.54 1.59
C GLN A 182 -21.89 5.69 1.13
N THR A 183 -22.59 5.12 2.10
CA THR A 183 -23.82 4.32 1.92
C THR A 183 -24.81 4.64 3.03
N ASP A 184 -25.99 4.07 2.97
CA ASP A 184 -26.97 4.22 4.06
C ASP A 184 -26.44 3.69 5.39
N ASP A 185 -25.61 2.62 5.35
CA ASP A 185 -24.98 2.01 6.53
C ASP A 185 -23.66 2.71 6.92
N ASN A 186 -23.11 3.57 6.05
CA ASN A 186 -21.90 4.37 6.28
C ASN A 186 -22.10 5.82 5.83
N PRO A 187 -22.97 6.59 6.49
CA PRO A 187 -23.34 7.94 6.05
C PRO A 187 -22.18 8.95 6.10
N GLU A 188 -21.16 8.70 6.92
CA GLU A 188 -19.94 9.52 7.03
C GLU A 188 -18.85 9.10 6.02
N GLY A 189 -19.14 8.10 5.18
CA GLY A 189 -18.21 7.63 4.15
C GLY A 189 -17.94 8.66 3.07
N THR A 190 -16.97 8.34 2.22
CA THR A 190 -16.58 9.19 1.08
C THR A 190 -17.59 9.04 -0.06
N PRO A 191 -18.12 10.14 -0.62
CA PRO A 191 -19.02 10.07 -1.76
C PRO A 191 -18.42 9.36 -2.97
N LYS A 192 -19.24 8.60 -3.70
CA LYS A 192 -18.82 7.82 -4.88
C LYS A 192 -18.12 8.67 -5.94
N GLU A 193 -18.56 9.91 -6.12
CA GLU A 193 -18.01 10.85 -7.09
C GLU A 193 -16.51 11.13 -6.89
N VAL A 194 -16.02 11.02 -5.67
CA VAL A 194 -14.59 11.18 -5.35
C VAL A 194 -13.79 10.04 -5.98
N PHE A 195 -14.25 8.80 -5.83
CA PHE A 195 -13.62 7.61 -6.40
C PHE A 195 -13.74 7.59 -7.94
N ASP A 196 -14.87 8.01 -8.48
CA ASP A 196 -15.04 8.20 -9.94
C ASP A 196 -14.11 9.29 -10.47
N GLY A 197 -13.85 10.35 -9.69
CA GLY A 197 -12.84 11.35 -9.97
C GLY A 197 -11.43 10.77 -10.05
N PHE A 198 -11.05 9.86 -9.15
CA PHE A 198 -9.76 9.15 -9.21
C PHE A 198 -9.64 8.29 -10.47
N ARG A 199 -10.69 7.54 -10.84
CA ARG A 199 -10.73 6.76 -12.08
C ARG A 199 -10.55 7.65 -13.31
N THR A 200 -11.24 8.79 -13.34
CA THR A 200 -11.14 9.77 -14.43
C THR A 200 -9.75 10.36 -14.54
N ALA A 201 -9.15 10.78 -13.43
CA ALA A 201 -7.80 11.33 -13.39
C ALA A 201 -6.76 10.31 -13.86
N LEU A 202 -6.87 9.06 -13.37
CA LEU A 202 -5.99 7.97 -13.76
C LEU A 202 -6.11 7.66 -15.25
N ALA A 203 -7.33 7.57 -15.80
CA ALA A 203 -7.57 7.29 -17.21
C ALA A 203 -7.10 8.43 -18.12
N SER A 204 -7.19 9.69 -17.67
CA SER A 204 -6.80 10.87 -18.45
C SER A 204 -5.29 11.07 -18.50
N ASN A 205 -4.61 11.00 -17.35
CA ASN A 205 -3.16 11.17 -17.25
C ASN A 205 -2.63 10.55 -15.96
N ARG A 206 -2.43 9.22 -15.97
CA ARG A 206 -1.91 8.47 -14.82
C ARG A 206 -0.61 9.03 -14.27
N ALA A 207 0.30 9.42 -15.16
CA ALA A 207 1.62 9.89 -14.76
C ALA A 207 1.53 11.20 -13.96
N GLN A 208 0.69 12.14 -14.39
CA GLN A 208 0.49 13.39 -13.65
C GLN A 208 -0.30 13.14 -12.36
N PHE A 209 -1.35 12.34 -12.41
CA PHE A 209 -2.15 11.99 -11.23
C PHE A 209 -1.27 11.39 -10.11
N PHE A 210 -0.38 10.45 -10.47
CA PHE A 210 0.55 9.85 -9.51
C PHE A 210 1.68 10.79 -9.05
N ARG A 211 1.90 11.91 -9.71
CA ARG A 211 2.76 12.99 -9.20
C ARG A 211 2.02 13.90 -8.22
N ASP A 212 0.77 14.23 -8.51
CA ASP A 212 -0.03 15.19 -7.75
C ASP A 212 -0.43 14.64 -6.37
N VAL A 213 -0.76 13.35 -6.29
CA VAL A 213 -1.16 12.71 -5.03
C VAL A 213 -0.09 12.84 -3.95
N PRO A 214 1.18 12.39 -4.15
CA PRO A 214 2.22 12.52 -3.13
C PRO A 214 2.73 13.95 -2.95
N ALA A 215 2.67 14.80 -3.98
CA ALA A 215 3.03 16.22 -3.87
C ALA A 215 2.00 17.02 -3.04
N GLY A 216 0.80 16.49 -2.90
CA GLY A 216 -0.31 17.10 -2.20
C GLY A 216 -0.56 16.50 -0.80
N PRO A 217 -1.79 16.02 -0.55
CA PRO A 217 -2.23 15.65 0.79
C PRO A 217 -1.65 14.33 1.32
N PHE A 218 -1.15 13.42 0.45
CA PHE A 218 -0.71 12.10 0.88
C PHE A 218 0.39 12.17 1.96
N PHE A 219 1.45 12.92 1.69
CA PHE A 219 2.50 13.21 2.68
C PHE A 219 2.25 14.51 3.46
N GLY A 220 1.19 15.23 3.17
CA GLY A 220 0.91 16.53 3.77
C GLY A 220 1.82 17.65 3.26
N PHE A 221 2.45 17.50 2.10
CA PHE A 221 3.34 18.51 1.51
C PHE A 221 2.62 19.78 1.07
N ASN A 222 1.30 19.74 0.95
CA ASN A 222 0.44 20.90 0.70
C ASN A 222 0.12 21.73 1.96
N ARG A 223 0.61 21.34 3.13
CA ARG A 223 0.40 22.10 4.38
C ARG A 223 1.38 23.27 4.48
N ALA A 224 0.92 24.37 5.07
CA ALA A 224 1.79 25.52 5.32
C ALA A 224 2.99 25.11 6.21
N GLY A 225 4.20 25.47 5.79
CA GLY A 225 5.44 25.14 6.49
C GLY A 225 5.95 23.72 6.30
N ALA A 226 5.31 22.91 5.45
CA ALA A 226 5.80 21.56 5.16
C ALA A 226 7.12 21.62 4.38
N THR A 227 8.07 20.76 4.76
CA THR A 227 9.27 20.52 3.97
C THR A 227 8.97 19.48 2.90
N VAL A 228 9.01 19.87 1.63
CA VAL A 228 8.76 18.97 0.50
C VAL A 228 10.03 18.16 0.20
N HIS A 229 9.87 16.85 0.11
CA HIS A 229 10.93 15.92 -0.25
C HIS A 229 10.68 15.32 -1.65
N GLU A 230 11.26 15.90 -2.68
CA GLU A 230 11.07 15.47 -4.08
C GLU A 230 11.38 13.99 -4.30
N GLY A 231 12.40 13.45 -3.60
CA GLY A 231 12.74 12.03 -3.67
C GLY A 231 11.59 11.10 -3.21
N MET A 232 10.80 11.53 -2.21
CA MET A 232 9.62 10.77 -1.78
C MET A 232 8.52 10.80 -2.85
N ILE A 233 8.28 11.97 -3.46
CA ILE A 233 7.31 12.14 -4.55
C ILE A 233 7.71 11.25 -5.74
N GLN A 234 8.98 11.28 -6.12
CA GLN A 234 9.49 10.48 -7.23
C GLN A 234 9.43 8.98 -6.94
N ASN A 235 9.76 8.54 -5.72
CA ASN A 235 9.67 7.13 -5.35
C ASN A 235 8.22 6.63 -5.38
N TRP A 236 7.27 7.41 -4.87
CA TRP A 236 5.84 7.08 -4.94
C TRP A 236 5.36 6.99 -6.39
N TRP A 237 5.69 8.00 -7.21
CA TRP A 237 5.40 8.02 -8.64
C TRP A 237 5.96 6.81 -9.39
N ARG A 238 7.25 6.50 -9.15
CA ARG A 238 7.93 5.35 -9.75
C ARG A 238 7.18 4.05 -9.45
N GLN A 239 6.84 3.82 -8.20
CA GLN A 239 6.12 2.62 -7.78
C GLN A 239 4.75 2.54 -8.48
N GLY A 240 3.98 3.62 -8.49
CA GLY A 240 2.71 3.68 -9.20
C GLY A 240 2.85 3.43 -10.70
N MET A 241 3.90 3.93 -11.34
CA MET A 241 4.13 3.72 -12.77
C MET A 241 4.60 2.32 -13.13
N MET A 242 5.16 1.55 -12.20
CA MET A 242 5.55 0.15 -12.41
C MET A 242 4.34 -0.79 -12.51
N GLY A 243 3.22 -0.46 -11.90
CA GLY A 243 2.03 -1.31 -11.93
C GLY A 243 1.19 -1.15 -13.20
N SER A 244 0.22 -2.05 -13.38
CA SER A 244 -0.75 -2.04 -14.48
C SER A 244 -1.74 -0.88 -14.34
N ALA A 245 -2.00 -0.15 -15.42
CA ALA A 245 -3.03 0.87 -15.45
C ALA A 245 -4.43 0.28 -15.18
N LYS A 246 -4.69 -0.94 -15.69
CA LYS A 246 -5.95 -1.67 -15.47
C LYS A 246 -6.11 -2.06 -14.01
N ALA A 247 -5.07 -2.64 -13.40
CA ALA A 247 -5.08 -3.02 -11.99
C ALA A 247 -5.31 -1.80 -11.07
N HIS A 248 -4.66 -0.68 -11.39
CA HIS A 248 -4.86 0.53 -10.60
C HIS A 248 -6.26 1.12 -10.78
N TYR A 249 -6.83 1.06 -11.98
CA TYR A 249 -8.19 1.52 -12.24
C TYR A 249 -9.24 0.68 -11.49
N ASP A 250 -9.14 -0.64 -11.61
CA ASP A 250 -10.05 -1.56 -10.93
C ASP A 250 -9.82 -1.56 -9.40
N GLY A 251 -8.58 -1.42 -8.98
CA GLY A 251 -8.20 -1.32 -7.57
C GLY A 251 -8.87 -0.16 -6.82
N ILE A 252 -9.28 0.90 -7.53
CA ILE A 252 -10.07 1.98 -6.93
C ILE A 252 -11.38 1.44 -6.38
N LYS A 253 -12.03 0.51 -7.09
CA LYS A 253 -13.22 -0.18 -6.58
C LYS A 253 -12.87 -1.06 -5.38
N ALA A 254 -11.80 -1.83 -5.47
CA ALA A 254 -11.38 -2.76 -4.43
C ALA A 254 -11.14 -2.09 -3.07
N PHE A 255 -10.65 -0.83 -3.06
CA PHE A 255 -10.41 -0.13 -1.80
C PHE A 255 -11.56 0.78 -1.37
N SER A 256 -12.51 1.06 -2.23
CA SER A 256 -13.62 1.98 -1.91
C SER A 256 -14.92 1.27 -1.52
N GLU A 257 -15.19 0.09 -2.12
CA GLU A 257 -16.48 -0.63 -2.03
C GLU A 257 -16.41 -1.94 -1.23
#